data_4a39bb1a81e950c73bf428eac4203770
#
_entry.id   4a39bb1a81e950c73bf428eac4203770
#
_cell.length_a   1.000
_cell.length_b   1.000
_cell.length_c   1.000
_cell.angle_alpha   90.00
_cell.angle_beta   90.00
_cell.angle_gamma   90.00
#
_symmetry.space_group_name_H-M   'P 1'
#
loop_
_entity.id
_entity.type
_entity.pdbx_description
1 polymer ?
#
loop_
_entity_poly.entity_id
_entity_poly.type
_entity_poly.pdbx_seq_one_letter_code
_entity_poly.pdbx_strand_id
1 'polypeptide(L)'
;MDLLRYISENGLTERAVDFFTSQLFFNATSPDDLKYALKAGYDINTVDSSGNNAIFGCRSLEILDFLLTHKINIHHINEKGQNALFHQKNPEMLKKLIELGLDTSHTDAKGYTCIFEHYRNPEGLTELINAGCDINHVDNKGRNILFLPLSPDVLSIAIDAGCNVNLINHAGKGFIEEEYDDELHKIILRHIDKFERRTLHVDFCNTSSVLFLYELSEYGFKIELNKDRFVINSYISDYRDILSTLYCISEIQDVNLYNYEGGPLYKNIDKRIVKWMIRNKFFIDLTKISDDKNFNEILKYKTSYEQKEVSRHLKPAKNKSTTVKNGGRL
;
A
#
# COMPACT_ATOMS: atom_id res chain seq x y z
N MET A 1 15.90 26.28 -36.36
CA MET A 1 14.89 27.12 -37.04
C MET A 1 14.38 28.08 -35.98
N ASP A 2 14.43 29.37 -36.22
CA ASP A 2 13.99 30.34 -35.21
C ASP A 2 12.48 30.24 -35.03
N LEU A 3 12.01 29.85 -33.82
CA LEU A 3 10.59 29.63 -33.54
C LEU A 3 9.76 30.90 -33.80
N LEU A 4 10.31 32.09 -33.52
CA LEU A 4 9.64 33.37 -33.83
C LEU A 4 9.42 33.51 -35.33
N ARG A 5 10.40 33.11 -36.15
CA ARG A 5 10.27 33.13 -37.62
C ARG A 5 9.22 32.10 -38.08
N TYR A 6 9.24 30.90 -37.52
CA TYR A 6 8.23 29.88 -37.80
C TYR A 6 6.82 30.35 -37.43
N ILE A 7 6.66 30.98 -36.28
CA ILE A 7 5.39 31.56 -35.77
C ILE A 7 4.87 32.65 -36.71
N SER A 8 5.75 33.59 -37.09
CA SER A 8 5.38 34.68 -37.99
C SER A 8 5.04 34.20 -39.40
N GLU A 9 5.73 33.14 -39.89
CA GLU A 9 5.51 32.56 -41.19
C GLU A 9 4.25 31.68 -41.25
N ASN A 10 3.79 31.09 -40.14
CA ASN A 10 2.64 30.21 -40.06
C ASN A 10 1.38 30.81 -39.43
N GLY A 11 1.39 32.11 -39.12
CA GLY A 11 0.21 32.83 -38.63
C GLY A 11 -0.33 32.38 -37.29
N LEU A 12 0.55 31.83 -36.41
CA LEU A 12 0.14 31.45 -35.06
C LEU A 12 -0.29 32.67 -34.25
N THR A 13 -1.36 32.49 -33.48
CA THR A 13 -1.87 33.57 -32.62
C THR A 13 -0.88 33.86 -31.48
N GLU A 14 -0.86 35.08 -30.98
CA GLU A 14 -0.07 35.52 -29.82
C GLU A 14 -0.23 34.54 -28.64
N ARG A 15 -1.45 34.04 -28.41
CA ARG A 15 -1.79 33.04 -27.40
C ARG A 15 -1.11 31.66 -27.61
N ALA A 16 -0.92 31.25 -28.86
CA ALA A 16 -0.21 30.03 -29.21
C ALA A 16 1.30 30.20 -28.96
N VAL A 17 1.85 31.39 -29.26
CA VAL A 17 3.25 31.72 -28.97
C VAL A 17 3.52 31.65 -27.48
N ASP A 18 2.69 32.28 -26.67
CA ASP A 18 2.83 32.30 -25.22
C ASP A 18 2.72 30.88 -24.64
N PHE A 19 1.77 30.08 -25.10
CA PHE A 19 1.66 28.67 -24.70
C PHE A 19 2.93 27.86 -25.02
N PHE A 20 3.45 27.93 -26.23
CA PHE A 20 4.68 27.21 -26.61
C PHE A 20 5.90 27.69 -25.85
N THR A 21 6.02 29.00 -25.62
CA THR A 21 7.13 29.57 -24.87
C THR A 21 7.07 29.16 -23.41
N SER A 22 5.89 29.11 -22.79
CA SER A 22 5.70 28.62 -21.43
C SER A 22 6.09 27.13 -21.32
N GLN A 23 5.71 26.31 -22.29
CA GLN A 23 6.12 24.90 -22.34
C GLN A 23 7.64 24.74 -22.44
N LEU A 24 8.30 25.54 -23.27
CA LEU A 24 9.77 25.54 -23.36
C LEU A 24 10.43 25.98 -22.06
N PHE A 25 9.85 26.94 -21.37
CA PHE A 25 10.40 27.45 -20.12
C PHE A 25 10.31 26.44 -18.96
N PHE A 26 9.11 25.89 -18.72
CA PHE A 26 8.90 24.98 -17.58
C PHE A 26 9.34 23.53 -17.83
N ASN A 27 9.49 23.13 -19.11
CA ASN A 27 9.95 21.81 -19.51
C ASN A 27 11.25 21.85 -20.32
N ALA A 28 12.11 22.83 -20.04
CA ALA A 28 13.35 23.01 -20.76
C ALA A 28 14.18 21.72 -20.81
N THR A 29 14.66 21.36 -21.98
CA THR A 29 15.53 20.22 -22.23
C THR A 29 16.99 20.64 -22.48
N SER A 30 17.19 21.94 -22.70
CA SER A 30 18.49 22.56 -22.90
C SER A 30 18.51 23.99 -22.36
N PRO A 31 19.67 24.58 -22.08
CA PRO A 31 19.79 26.00 -21.76
C PRO A 31 19.30 26.93 -22.87
N ASP A 32 19.31 26.48 -24.12
CA ASP A 32 18.86 27.30 -25.25
C ASP A 32 17.33 27.47 -25.23
N ASP A 33 16.58 26.52 -24.71
CA ASP A 33 15.13 26.67 -24.49
C ASP A 33 14.83 27.81 -23.52
N LEU A 34 15.60 27.89 -22.42
CA LEU A 34 15.49 28.96 -21.43
C LEU A 34 15.93 30.33 -21.99
N LYS A 35 17.07 30.38 -22.73
CA LYS A 35 17.52 31.60 -23.39
C LYS A 35 16.48 32.15 -24.34
N TYR A 36 15.79 31.25 -25.06
CA TYR A 36 14.71 31.60 -25.94
C TYR A 36 13.55 32.25 -25.18
N ALA A 37 13.08 31.59 -24.10
CA ALA A 37 11.99 32.12 -23.29
C ALA A 37 12.32 33.47 -22.64
N LEU A 38 13.55 33.67 -22.13
CA LEU A 38 14.00 34.93 -21.58
C LEU A 38 14.04 36.03 -22.64
N LYS A 39 14.48 35.74 -23.89
CA LYS A 39 14.41 36.68 -25.01
C LYS A 39 12.98 37.05 -25.41
N ALA A 40 12.02 36.11 -25.22
CA ALA A 40 10.61 36.33 -25.44
C ALA A 40 9.93 37.15 -24.31
N GLY A 41 10.68 37.54 -23.27
CA GLY A 41 10.20 38.41 -22.19
C GLY A 41 9.78 37.69 -20.92
N TYR A 42 10.01 36.38 -20.82
CA TYR A 42 9.76 35.65 -19.56
C TYR A 42 10.75 36.07 -18.48
N ASP A 43 10.24 36.32 -17.27
CA ASP A 43 11.08 36.47 -16.09
C ASP A 43 11.56 35.07 -15.62
N ILE A 44 12.81 34.97 -15.15
CA ILE A 44 13.39 33.72 -14.69
C ILE A 44 12.60 33.10 -13.54
N ASN A 45 11.88 33.91 -12.76
CA ASN A 45 11.06 33.49 -11.64
C ASN A 45 9.56 33.38 -11.98
N THR A 46 9.20 33.44 -13.28
CA THR A 46 7.83 33.16 -13.72
C THR A 46 7.37 31.79 -13.21
N VAL A 47 6.10 31.70 -12.82
CA VAL A 47 5.50 30.46 -12.33
C VAL A 47 4.42 29.94 -13.29
N ASP A 48 4.26 28.63 -13.33
CA ASP A 48 3.18 27.97 -14.06
C ASP A 48 1.82 28.05 -13.31
N SER A 49 0.78 27.43 -13.88
CA SER A 49 -0.56 27.37 -13.29
C SER A 49 -0.67 26.63 -11.96
N SER A 50 0.39 25.94 -11.53
CA SER A 50 0.51 25.27 -10.23
C SER A 50 1.40 26.03 -9.26
N GLY A 51 1.87 27.19 -9.66
CA GLY A 51 2.81 28.00 -8.89
C GLY A 51 4.25 27.48 -8.93
N ASN A 52 4.62 26.58 -9.84
CA ASN A 52 6.01 26.08 -9.95
C ASN A 52 6.85 27.06 -10.79
N ASN A 53 8.03 27.40 -10.34
CA ASN A 53 9.02 28.03 -11.21
C ASN A 53 9.86 26.97 -11.96
N ALA A 54 10.76 27.40 -12.86
CA ALA A 54 11.51 26.49 -13.73
C ALA A 54 12.38 25.45 -12.99
N ILE A 55 12.71 25.66 -11.70
CA ILE A 55 13.52 24.70 -10.93
C ILE A 55 12.77 23.40 -10.63
N PHE A 56 11.42 23.45 -10.55
CA PHE A 56 10.60 22.26 -10.31
C PHE A 56 10.64 21.28 -11.49
N GLY A 57 10.76 21.80 -12.71
CA GLY A 57 10.87 21.03 -13.95
C GLY A 57 12.31 20.75 -14.38
N CYS A 58 13.32 21.21 -13.64
CA CYS A 58 14.73 21.08 -13.99
C CYS A 58 15.17 19.62 -14.04
N ARG A 59 15.73 19.16 -15.18
CA ARG A 59 16.06 17.75 -15.42
C ARG A 59 17.56 17.46 -15.59
N SER A 60 18.40 18.50 -15.67
CA SER A 60 19.84 18.33 -15.82
C SER A 60 20.61 19.39 -15.05
N LEU A 61 21.84 19.06 -14.66
CA LEU A 61 22.73 20.00 -13.98
C LEU A 61 23.07 21.20 -14.87
N GLU A 62 23.16 21.03 -16.18
CA GLU A 62 23.42 22.12 -17.12
C GLU A 62 22.29 23.17 -17.12
N ILE A 63 21.03 22.70 -17.07
CA ILE A 63 19.85 23.58 -16.93
C ILE A 63 19.88 24.26 -15.56
N LEU A 64 20.19 23.51 -14.50
CA LEU A 64 20.30 24.05 -13.14
C LEU A 64 21.33 25.15 -13.06
N ASP A 65 22.53 24.95 -13.60
CA ASP A 65 23.59 25.94 -13.63
C ASP A 65 23.16 27.21 -14.40
N PHE A 66 22.46 27.03 -15.50
CA PHE A 66 21.89 28.16 -16.24
C PHE A 66 20.88 28.95 -15.37
N LEU A 67 19.93 28.25 -14.71
CA LEU A 67 18.94 28.88 -13.84
C LEU A 67 19.61 29.63 -12.67
N LEU A 68 20.62 29.03 -12.04
CA LEU A 68 21.39 29.65 -10.95
C LEU A 68 22.13 30.89 -11.42
N THR A 69 22.77 30.85 -12.61
CA THR A 69 23.46 32.01 -13.20
C THR A 69 22.51 33.19 -13.44
N HIS A 70 21.25 32.92 -13.73
CA HIS A 70 20.19 33.92 -13.94
C HIS A 70 19.40 34.23 -12.65
N LYS A 71 19.89 33.79 -11.48
CA LYS A 71 19.34 34.10 -10.14
C LYS A 71 17.90 33.61 -9.92
N ILE A 72 17.59 32.39 -10.37
CA ILE A 72 16.34 31.73 -10.03
C ILE A 72 16.18 31.65 -8.50
N ASN A 73 14.95 31.86 -8.00
CA ASN A 73 14.67 31.61 -6.60
C ASN A 73 14.57 30.08 -6.35
N ILE A 74 15.64 29.48 -5.81
CA ILE A 74 15.71 28.05 -5.51
C ILE A 74 14.82 27.67 -4.33
N HIS A 75 14.50 28.60 -3.42
CA HIS A 75 13.64 28.39 -2.25
C HIS A 75 12.17 28.71 -2.53
N HIS A 76 11.80 28.75 -3.80
CA HIS A 76 10.43 28.98 -4.20
C HIS A 76 9.50 27.85 -3.70
N ILE A 77 8.30 28.21 -3.24
CA ILE A 77 7.25 27.30 -2.78
C ILE A 77 6.05 27.46 -3.71
N ASN A 78 5.55 26.33 -4.24
CA ASN A 78 4.40 26.31 -5.13
C ASN A 78 3.06 26.44 -4.37
N GLU A 79 1.93 26.46 -5.10
CA GLU A 79 0.58 26.57 -4.53
C GLU A 79 0.18 25.39 -3.62
N LYS A 80 0.84 24.22 -3.75
CA LYS A 80 0.63 23.06 -2.85
C LYS A 80 1.47 23.15 -1.57
N GLY A 81 2.26 24.20 -1.40
CA GLY A 81 3.18 24.32 -0.30
C GLY A 81 4.46 23.49 -0.46
N GLN A 82 4.85 23.11 -1.69
CA GLN A 82 5.98 22.24 -1.98
C GLN A 82 7.19 23.03 -2.44
N ASN A 83 8.39 22.63 -2.04
CA ASN A 83 9.64 23.09 -2.65
C ASN A 83 10.05 22.15 -3.82
N ALA A 84 11.13 22.50 -4.53
CA ALA A 84 11.55 21.76 -5.71
C ALA A 84 11.94 20.29 -5.43
N LEU A 85 12.32 19.92 -4.20
CA LEU A 85 12.68 18.54 -3.82
C LEU A 85 11.51 17.56 -3.99
N PHE A 86 10.27 18.00 -3.85
CA PHE A 86 9.08 17.17 -4.04
C PHE A 86 8.93 16.67 -5.49
N HIS A 87 9.47 17.40 -6.44
CA HIS A 87 9.29 17.14 -7.87
C HIS A 87 10.50 16.45 -8.50
N GLN A 88 11.66 16.47 -7.84
CA GLN A 88 12.86 15.87 -8.36
C GLN A 88 12.86 14.35 -8.15
N LYS A 89 13.12 13.60 -9.23
CA LYS A 89 13.23 12.12 -9.19
C LYS A 89 14.65 11.63 -9.47
N ASN A 90 15.51 12.49 -10.01
CA ASN A 90 16.91 12.18 -10.27
C ASN A 90 17.75 12.35 -8.98
N PRO A 91 18.45 11.31 -8.52
CA PRO A 91 19.24 11.35 -7.28
C PRO A 91 20.35 12.42 -7.29
N GLU A 92 21.02 12.59 -8.43
CA GLU A 92 22.08 13.58 -8.58
C GLU A 92 21.54 15.02 -8.46
N MET A 93 20.36 15.26 -9.03
CA MET A 93 19.67 16.54 -8.90
C MET A 93 19.20 16.78 -7.47
N LEU A 94 18.62 15.77 -6.80
CA LEU A 94 18.25 15.84 -5.38
C LEU A 94 19.45 16.25 -4.53
N LYS A 95 20.57 15.54 -4.68
CA LYS A 95 21.81 15.83 -3.98
C LYS A 95 22.26 17.28 -4.20
N LYS A 96 22.28 17.72 -5.46
CA LYS A 96 22.69 19.08 -5.79
C LYS A 96 21.79 20.15 -5.19
N LEU A 97 20.47 19.97 -5.22
CA LEU A 97 19.53 20.92 -4.62
C LEU A 97 19.68 20.96 -3.09
N ILE A 98 19.93 19.83 -2.44
CA ILE A 98 20.18 19.75 -1.00
C ILE A 98 21.51 20.48 -0.67
N GLU A 99 22.58 20.25 -1.44
CA GLU A 99 23.86 20.97 -1.29
C GLU A 99 23.70 22.49 -1.44
N LEU A 100 22.75 22.94 -2.26
CA LEU A 100 22.40 24.35 -2.42
C LEU A 100 21.53 24.89 -1.27
N GLY A 101 21.18 24.06 -0.28
CA GLY A 101 20.49 24.48 0.92
C GLY A 101 18.96 24.41 0.85
N LEU A 102 18.38 23.59 -0.05
CA LEU A 102 16.95 23.35 0.02
C LEU A 102 16.61 22.55 1.28
N ASP A 103 15.55 22.95 1.95
CA ASP A 103 15.10 22.36 3.19
C ASP A 103 14.40 21.01 2.93
N THR A 104 15.00 19.91 3.41
CA THR A 104 14.48 18.54 3.31
C THR A 104 13.37 18.27 4.33
N SER A 105 13.27 19.07 5.37
CA SER A 105 12.23 18.99 6.42
C SER A 105 10.97 19.80 6.08
N HIS A 106 11.00 20.56 4.98
CA HIS A 106 9.88 21.34 4.52
C HIS A 106 8.64 20.45 4.26
N THR A 107 7.46 20.90 4.74
CA THR A 107 6.21 20.15 4.61
C THR A 107 5.22 20.88 3.71
N ASP A 108 4.50 20.11 2.90
CA ASP A 108 3.39 20.60 2.10
C ASP A 108 2.08 20.72 2.93
N ALA A 109 1.00 21.15 2.28
CA ALA A 109 -0.31 21.30 2.91
C ALA A 109 -0.89 20.01 3.52
N LYS A 110 -0.40 18.83 3.11
CA LYS A 110 -0.79 17.52 3.68
C LYS A 110 0.11 17.08 4.84
N GLY A 111 1.13 17.85 5.16
CA GLY A 111 2.18 17.48 6.10
C GLY A 111 3.21 16.52 5.50
N TYR A 112 3.28 16.34 4.18
CA TYR A 112 4.29 15.52 3.53
C TYR A 112 5.61 16.28 3.46
N THR A 113 6.72 15.61 3.73
CA THR A 113 8.05 16.03 3.27
C THR A 113 8.32 15.45 1.88
N CYS A 114 9.39 15.88 1.23
CA CYS A 114 9.78 15.38 -0.09
C CYS A 114 9.95 13.83 -0.12
N ILE A 115 10.26 13.20 1.02
CA ILE A 115 10.44 11.74 1.12
C ILE A 115 9.18 10.96 0.71
N PHE A 116 7.98 11.51 0.95
CA PHE A 116 6.72 10.87 0.59
C PHE A 116 6.52 10.75 -0.93
N GLU A 117 7.13 11.62 -1.71
CA GLU A 117 7.06 11.58 -3.19
C GLU A 117 7.96 10.50 -3.81
N HIS A 118 8.80 9.84 -2.98
CA HIS A 118 9.74 8.80 -3.41
C HIS A 118 9.28 7.36 -3.12
N TYR A 119 7.99 7.17 -2.86
CA TYR A 119 7.39 5.87 -2.53
C TYR A 119 7.57 4.78 -3.61
N ARG A 120 8.00 5.13 -4.83
CA ARG A 120 8.34 4.23 -5.95
C ARG A 120 9.67 4.58 -6.61
N ASN A 121 10.53 5.32 -5.92
CA ASN A 121 11.83 5.74 -6.43
C ASN A 121 12.92 5.37 -5.40
N PRO A 122 13.45 4.13 -5.45
CA PRO A 122 14.39 3.63 -4.46
C PRO A 122 15.72 4.43 -4.44
N GLU A 123 16.21 4.86 -5.60
CA GLU A 123 17.44 5.65 -5.70
C GLU A 123 17.27 7.03 -5.06
N GLY A 124 16.15 7.69 -5.37
CA GLY A 124 15.81 9.01 -4.79
C GLY A 124 15.56 8.94 -3.29
N LEU A 125 14.88 7.88 -2.82
CA LEU A 125 14.70 7.65 -1.38
C LEU A 125 16.04 7.46 -0.68
N THR A 126 16.93 6.65 -1.25
CA THR A 126 18.26 6.41 -0.70
C THR A 126 19.06 7.71 -0.60
N GLU A 127 19.03 8.56 -1.62
CA GLU A 127 19.73 9.86 -1.59
C GLU A 127 19.17 10.79 -0.50
N LEU A 128 17.85 10.85 -0.34
CA LEU A 128 17.22 11.64 0.71
C LEU A 128 17.57 11.15 2.11
N ILE A 129 17.60 9.83 2.33
CA ILE A 129 18.03 9.23 3.60
C ILE A 129 19.50 9.56 3.88
N ASN A 130 20.39 9.42 2.89
CA ASN A 130 21.81 9.76 3.00
C ASN A 130 22.02 11.24 3.31
N ALA A 131 21.15 12.10 2.82
CA ALA A 131 21.14 13.54 3.10
C ALA A 131 20.57 13.88 4.49
N GLY A 132 20.15 12.89 5.28
CA GLY A 132 19.62 13.09 6.63
C GLY A 132 18.15 13.45 6.71
N CYS A 133 17.37 13.20 5.64
CA CYS A 133 15.91 13.35 5.71
C CYS A 133 15.33 12.38 6.75
N ASP A 134 14.37 12.87 7.53
CA ASP A 134 13.71 12.03 8.56
C ASP A 134 12.76 11.02 7.91
N ILE A 135 13.20 9.75 7.85
CA ILE A 135 12.39 8.63 7.34
C ILE A 135 11.17 8.35 8.23
N ASN A 136 11.16 8.85 9.46
CA ASN A 136 10.07 8.69 10.43
C ASN A 136 9.09 9.88 10.47
N HIS A 137 9.29 10.86 9.57
CA HIS A 137 8.36 11.96 9.45
C HIS A 137 6.92 11.46 9.22
N VAL A 138 5.94 12.11 9.86
CA VAL A 138 4.52 11.74 9.73
C VAL A 138 3.71 12.88 9.10
N ASP A 139 2.75 12.50 8.27
CA ASP A 139 1.81 13.42 7.65
C ASP A 139 0.71 13.88 8.64
N ASN A 140 -0.21 14.74 8.18
CA ASN A 140 -1.33 15.23 8.98
C ASN A 140 -2.32 14.14 9.43
N LYS A 141 -2.18 12.90 8.93
CA LYS A 141 -2.96 11.73 9.36
C LYS A 141 -2.18 10.81 10.30
N GLY A 142 -0.98 11.21 10.71
CA GLY A 142 -0.10 10.38 11.54
C GLY A 142 0.53 9.20 10.80
N ARG A 143 0.73 9.29 9.48
CA ARG A 143 1.28 8.21 8.64
C ARG A 143 2.70 8.55 8.21
N ASN A 144 3.61 7.60 8.29
CA ASN A 144 4.91 7.71 7.63
C ASN A 144 4.84 7.16 6.19
N ILE A 145 5.98 7.11 5.49
CA ILE A 145 6.06 6.66 4.10
C ILE A 145 5.53 5.22 3.90
N LEU A 146 5.59 4.35 4.93
CA LEU A 146 5.15 2.95 4.83
C LEU A 146 3.65 2.81 4.54
N PHE A 147 2.83 3.81 4.81
CA PHE A 147 1.39 3.82 4.49
C PHE A 147 1.07 4.18 3.04
N LEU A 148 2.07 4.38 2.20
CA LEU A 148 1.89 4.65 0.77
C LEU A 148 1.99 3.35 -0.04
N PRO A 149 1.49 3.33 -1.30
CA PRO A 149 1.61 2.15 -2.18
C PRO A 149 3.05 2.00 -2.69
N LEU A 150 3.93 1.51 -1.82
CA LEU A 150 5.36 1.39 -2.03
C LEU A 150 5.70 0.39 -3.14
N SER A 151 6.84 0.60 -3.83
CA SER A 151 7.49 -0.50 -4.53
C SER A 151 8.21 -1.42 -3.53
N PRO A 152 8.44 -2.71 -3.87
CA PRO A 152 9.14 -3.66 -3.01
C PRO A 152 10.51 -3.15 -2.53
N ASP A 153 11.29 -2.57 -3.43
CA ASP A 153 12.62 -2.03 -3.10
C ASP A 153 12.53 -0.88 -2.11
N VAL A 154 11.57 0.03 -2.29
CA VAL A 154 11.34 1.16 -1.38
C VAL A 154 10.92 0.68 0.00
N LEU A 155 10.06 -0.34 0.10
CA LEU A 155 9.67 -0.93 1.38
C LEU A 155 10.90 -1.49 2.12
N SER A 156 11.73 -2.27 1.42
CA SER A 156 12.95 -2.84 2.00
C SER A 156 13.91 -1.75 2.49
N ILE A 157 14.20 -0.76 1.65
CA ILE A 157 15.07 0.37 1.98
C ILE A 157 14.54 1.14 3.20
N ALA A 158 13.23 1.43 3.24
CA ALA A 158 12.64 2.17 4.35
C ALA A 158 12.74 1.41 5.68
N ILE A 159 12.45 0.09 5.68
CA ILE A 159 12.56 -0.75 6.88
C ILE A 159 14.02 -0.87 7.33
N ASP A 160 14.96 -1.02 6.41
CA ASP A 160 16.38 -1.13 6.72
C ASP A 160 16.99 0.19 7.20
N ALA A 161 16.48 1.31 6.73
CA ALA A 161 16.83 2.65 7.23
C ALA A 161 16.22 2.99 8.60
N GLY A 162 15.45 2.07 9.21
CA GLY A 162 14.87 2.26 10.54
C GLY A 162 13.54 3.02 10.55
N CYS A 163 12.80 2.98 9.45
CA CYS A 163 11.43 3.50 9.46
C CYS A 163 10.59 2.75 10.49
N ASN A 164 9.80 3.48 11.29
CA ASN A 164 8.99 2.90 12.36
C ASN A 164 7.85 2.04 11.78
N VAL A 165 8.07 0.73 11.76
CA VAL A 165 7.11 -0.27 11.29
C VAL A 165 5.93 -0.46 12.26
N ASN A 166 6.03 0.06 13.49
CA ASN A 166 5.01 -0.08 14.54
C ASN A 166 4.15 1.18 14.71
N LEU A 167 4.33 2.15 13.81
CA LEU A 167 3.56 3.37 13.83
C LEU A 167 2.06 3.08 13.64
N ILE A 168 1.25 3.70 14.50
CA ILE A 168 -0.21 3.68 14.40
C ILE A 168 -0.68 5.07 13.96
N ASN A 169 -1.41 5.15 12.88
CA ASN A 169 -1.96 6.39 12.36
C ASN A 169 -3.13 6.92 13.20
N HIS A 170 -3.64 8.11 12.91
CA HIS A 170 -4.75 8.72 13.64
C HIS A 170 -6.07 7.93 13.57
N ALA A 171 -6.21 6.97 12.65
CA ALA A 171 -7.34 6.06 12.57
C ALA A 171 -7.14 4.77 13.40
N GLY A 172 -6.04 4.65 14.15
CA GLY A 172 -5.74 3.48 14.98
C GLY A 172 -5.20 2.29 14.19
N LYS A 173 -4.78 2.47 12.94
CA LYS A 173 -4.26 1.41 12.07
C LYS A 173 -2.75 1.55 11.85
N GLY A 174 -2.06 0.43 11.75
CA GLY A 174 -0.68 0.34 11.28
C GLY A 174 -0.62 0.03 9.79
N PHE A 175 0.52 0.30 9.15
CA PHE A 175 0.64 0.05 7.72
C PHE A 175 0.48 -1.44 7.36
N ILE A 176 0.84 -2.37 8.23
CA ILE A 176 0.69 -3.82 8.03
C ILE A 176 -0.78 -4.27 7.83
N GLU A 177 -1.75 -3.42 8.17
CA GLU A 177 -3.18 -3.65 7.98
C GLU A 177 -3.70 -3.14 6.62
N GLU A 178 -2.83 -2.49 5.83
CA GLU A 178 -3.15 -2.07 4.48
C GLU A 178 -3.07 -3.27 3.52
N GLU A 179 -3.71 -3.16 2.36
CA GLU A 179 -3.71 -4.22 1.35
C GLU A 179 -2.43 -4.14 0.50
N TYR A 180 -1.65 -5.23 0.49
CA TYR A 180 -0.42 -5.35 -0.26
C TYR A 180 -0.44 -6.58 -1.17
N ASP A 181 0.42 -6.58 -2.18
CA ASP A 181 0.67 -7.75 -3.02
C ASP A 181 1.60 -8.77 -2.34
N ASP A 182 1.73 -9.95 -2.95
CA ASP A 182 2.53 -11.06 -2.42
C ASP A 182 4.02 -10.72 -2.23
N GLU A 183 4.54 -9.80 -3.02
CA GLU A 183 5.95 -9.42 -2.94
C GLU A 183 6.22 -8.58 -1.69
N LEU A 184 5.35 -7.64 -1.41
CA LEU A 184 5.40 -6.81 -0.20
C LEU A 184 5.18 -7.65 1.06
N HIS A 185 4.24 -8.62 1.04
CA HIS A 185 4.03 -9.57 2.13
C HIS A 185 5.31 -10.33 2.48
N LYS A 186 6.04 -10.84 1.48
CA LYS A 186 7.32 -11.54 1.68
C LYS A 186 8.39 -10.65 2.31
N ILE A 187 8.43 -9.36 1.95
CA ILE A 187 9.36 -8.41 2.55
C ILE A 187 9.00 -8.17 4.02
N ILE A 188 7.72 -7.94 4.33
CA ILE A 188 7.25 -7.77 5.70
C ILE A 188 7.62 -8.98 6.55
N LEU A 189 7.34 -10.21 6.09
CA LEU A 189 7.67 -11.45 6.80
C LEU A 189 9.18 -11.63 7.01
N ARG A 190 10.00 -11.19 6.07
CA ARG A 190 11.46 -11.23 6.22
C ARG A 190 11.97 -10.32 7.35
N HIS A 191 11.25 -9.25 7.66
CA HIS A 191 11.59 -8.30 8.71
C HIS A 191 10.68 -8.41 9.94
N ILE A 192 9.97 -9.54 10.08
CA ILE A 192 8.89 -9.72 11.06
C ILE A 192 9.34 -9.55 12.52
N ASP A 193 10.63 -9.73 12.79
CA ASP A 193 11.24 -9.50 14.11
C ASP A 193 11.25 -8.03 14.54
N LYS A 194 11.17 -7.10 13.58
CA LYS A 194 11.07 -5.66 13.85
C LYS A 194 9.66 -5.22 14.28
N PHE A 195 8.66 -6.10 14.13
CA PHE A 195 7.26 -5.78 14.40
C PHE A 195 6.84 -6.19 15.81
N GLU A 196 6.17 -5.29 16.51
CA GLU A 196 5.50 -5.57 17.78
C GLU A 196 4.27 -6.45 17.54
N ARG A 197 4.09 -7.49 18.38
CA ARG A 197 2.93 -8.38 18.33
C ARG A 197 1.73 -7.67 18.92
N ARG A 198 0.71 -7.43 18.08
CA ARG A 198 -0.52 -6.73 18.46
C ARG A 198 -1.73 -7.35 17.78
N THR A 199 -2.91 -6.90 18.15
CA THR A 199 -4.14 -7.21 17.43
C THR A 199 -4.20 -6.37 16.16
N LEU A 200 -4.44 -7.03 15.02
CA LEU A 200 -4.67 -6.41 13.71
C LEU A 200 -6.16 -6.45 13.41
N HIS A 201 -6.72 -5.30 13.03
CA HIS A 201 -8.13 -5.17 12.67
C HIS A 201 -8.28 -5.08 11.15
N VAL A 202 -8.84 -6.13 10.53
CA VAL A 202 -8.92 -6.26 9.09
C VAL A 202 -10.37 -6.18 8.63
N ASP A 203 -10.67 -5.24 7.74
CA ASP A 203 -12.01 -5.02 7.19
C ASP A 203 -12.29 -5.88 5.94
N PHE A 204 -11.28 -6.08 5.09
CA PHE A 204 -11.37 -6.93 3.90
C PHE A 204 -9.97 -7.41 3.50
N CYS A 205 -9.89 -8.47 2.71
CA CYS A 205 -8.63 -8.92 2.11
C CYS A 205 -8.87 -9.67 0.80
N ASN A 206 -7.86 -9.73 -0.05
CA ASN A 206 -7.77 -10.64 -1.17
C ASN A 206 -7.23 -12.02 -0.72
N THR A 207 -7.14 -12.98 -1.63
CA THR A 207 -6.62 -14.33 -1.33
C THR A 207 -5.19 -14.33 -0.80
N SER A 208 -4.32 -13.52 -1.38
CA SER A 208 -2.92 -13.38 -0.96
C SER A 208 -2.83 -12.79 0.44
N SER A 209 -3.66 -11.79 0.74
CA SER A 209 -3.72 -11.18 2.06
C SER A 209 -4.21 -12.18 3.13
N VAL A 210 -5.09 -13.12 2.81
CA VAL A 210 -5.52 -14.16 3.77
C VAL A 210 -4.37 -15.06 4.17
N LEU A 211 -3.56 -15.53 3.22
CA LEU A 211 -2.38 -16.33 3.51
C LEU A 211 -1.38 -15.54 4.37
N PHE A 212 -1.16 -14.29 4.04
CA PHE A 212 -0.30 -13.41 4.82
C PHE A 212 -0.81 -13.22 6.26
N LEU A 213 -2.11 -12.99 6.46
CA LEU A 213 -2.71 -12.89 7.81
C LEU A 213 -2.55 -14.19 8.60
N TYR A 214 -2.68 -15.35 7.95
CA TYR A 214 -2.40 -16.63 8.58
C TYR A 214 -0.95 -16.73 9.03
N GLU A 215 0.01 -16.41 8.16
CA GLU A 215 1.43 -16.39 8.49
C GLU A 215 1.73 -15.44 9.65
N LEU A 216 1.14 -14.24 9.67
CA LEU A 216 1.25 -13.31 10.80
C LEU A 216 0.72 -13.93 12.11
N SER A 217 -0.36 -14.71 12.07
CA SER A 217 -0.90 -15.39 13.26
C SER A 217 0.09 -16.43 13.81
N GLU A 218 0.81 -17.15 12.95
CA GLU A 218 1.89 -18.06 13.34
C GLU A 218 3.06 -17.33 14.02
N TYR A 219 3.29 -16.07 13.65
CA TYR A 219 4.26 -15.19 14.31
C TYR A 219 3.71 -14.52 15.58
N GLY A 220 2.49 -14.83 16.02
CA GLY A 220 1.90 -14.37 17.26
C GLY A 220 1.11 -13.07 17.19
N PHE A 221 0.75 -12.62 16.00
CA PHE A 221 -0.24 -11.55 15.84
C PHE A 221 -1.64 -12.08 16.10
N LYS A 222 -2.47 -11.31 16.80
CA LYS A 222 -3.89 -11.60 16.93
C LYS A 222 -4.64 -10.95 15.77
N ILE A 223 -5.39 -11.71 14.99
CA ILE A 223 -6.16 -11.19 13.86
C ILE A 223 -7.63 -11.08 14.27
N GLU A 224 -8.19 -9.90 14.17
CA GLU A 224 -9.63 -9.63 14.37
C GLU A 224 -10.22 -9.14 13.06
N LEU A 225 -11.13 -9.94 12.49
CA LEU A 225 -11.84 -9.62 11.27
C LEU A 225 -13.12 -8.85 11.58
N ASN A 226 -13.37 -7.77 10.85
CA ASN A 226 -14.63 -7.05 10.99
C ASN A 226 -15.75 -7.86 10.34
N LYS A 227 -16.55 -8.55 11.17
CA LYS A 227 -17.59 -9.50 10.75
C LYS A 227 -18.65 -8.88 9.83
N ASP A 228 -18.90 -7.58 9.95
CA ASP A 228 -19.95 -6.88 9.19
C ASP A 228 -19.46 -6.39 7.81
N ARG A 229 -18.12 -6.32 7.62
CA ARG A 229 -17.51 -5.73 6.43
C ARG A 229 -16.47 -6.64 5.76
N PHE A 230 -16.18 -7.80 6.36
CA PHE A 230 -15.16 -8.67 5.82
C PHE A 230 -15.61 -9.28 4.50
N VAL A 231 -14.96 -8.90 3.42
CA VAL A 231 -15.20 -9.39 2.07
C VAL A 231 -13.90 -9.96 1.52
N ILE A 232 -13.93 -11.21 1.08
CA ILE A 232 -12.82 -11.77 0.31
C ILE A 232 -12.99 -11.29 -1.13
N ASN A 233 -12.16 -10.35 -1.53
CA ASN A 233 -12.14 -9.85 -2.90
C ASN A 233 -11.25 -10.78 -3.74
N SER A 234 -11.83 -11.85 -4.30
CA SER A 234 -11.06 -12.77 -5.12
C SER A 234 -11.77 -13.10 -6.43
N TYR A 235 -11.06 -12.86 -7.54
CA TYR A 235 -11.23 -13.63 -8.76
C TYR A 235 -10.56 -14.99 -8.51
N ILE A 236 -11.24 -15.90 -7.81
CA ILE A 236 -10.71 -17.22 -7.51
C ILE A 236 -10.83 -18.05 -8.78
N SER A 237 -9.74 -18.19 -9.51
CA SER A 237 -9.65 -18.99 -10.73
C SER A 237 -9.25 -20.46 -10.47
N ASP A 238 -8.63 -20.76 -9.32
CA ASP A 238 -8.18 -22.12 -8.97
C ASP A 238 -8.81 -22.61 -7.66
N TYR A 239 -9.29 -23.85 -7.72
CA TYR A 239 -9.92 -24.58 -6.63
C TYR A 239 -9.00 -24.81 -5.41
N ARG A 240 -7.69 -24.91 -5.63
CA ARG A 240 -6.69 -25.11 -4.57
C ARG A 240 -6.51 -23.87 -3.72
N ASP A 241 -6.61 -22.69 -4.34
CA ASP A 241 -6.49 -21.41 -3.66
C ASP A 241 -7.68 -21.14 -2.74
N ILE A 242 -8.89 -21.60 -3.12
CA ILE A 242 -10.06 -21.54 -2.25
C ILE A 242 -9.87 -22.37 -0.99
N LEU A 243 -9.37 -23.60 -1.12
CA LEU A 243 -9.19 -24.50 0.02
C LEU A 243 -8.12 -24.01 0.98
N SER A 244 -7.00 -23.53 0.47
CA SER A 244 -5.94 -22.94 1.30
C SER A 244 -6.43 -21.68 2.01
N THR A 245 -7.14 -20.81 1.32
CA THR A 245 -7.75 -19.59 1.87
C THR A 245 -8.75 -19.91 2.98
N LEU A 246 -9.66 -20.87 2.76
CA LEU A 246 -10.64 -21.28 3.74
C LEU A 246 -10.00 -21.98 4.95
N TYR A 247 -8.93 -22.74 4.75
CA TYR A 247 -8.16 -23.33 5.83
C TYR A 247 -7.50 -22.26 6.70
N CYS A 248 -6.84 -21.28 6.10
CA CYS A 248 -6.22 -20.17 6.82
C CYS A 248 -7.26 -19.36 7.62
N ILE A 249 -8.43 -19.08 7.05
CA ILE A 249 -9.50 -18.36 7.74
C ILE A 249 -10.08 -19.19 8.90
N SER A 250 -10.17 -20.52 8.78
CA SER A 250 -10.71 -21.38 9.84
C SER A 250 -9.91 -21.31 11.15
N GLU A 251 -8.61 -21.09 11.05
CA GLU A 251 -7.72 -20.91 12.20
C GLU A 251 -7.82 -19.49 12.80
N ILE A 252 -8.32 -18.53 12.03
CA ILE A 252 -8.38 -17.12 12.45
C ILE A 252 -9.67 -16.82 13.22
N GLN A 253 -10.87 -17.18 12.75
CA GLN A 253 -12.18 -17.08 13.47
C GLN A 253 -13.43 -17.51 12.66
N ASP A 254 -14.63 -17.53 13.31
CA ASP A 254 -15.96 -17.64 12.68
C ASP A 254 -16.24 -16.48 11.72
N VAL A 255 -16.09 -16.70 10.42
CA VAL A 255 -16.25 -15.67 9.39
C VAL A 255 -17.42 -15.99 8.46
N ASN A 256 -18.30 -15.00 8.22
CA ASN A 256 -19.25 -15.03 7.13
C ASN A 256 -18.54 -14.68 5.83
N LEU A 257 -18.43 -15.63 4.91
CA LEU A 257 -17.76 -15.45 3.64
C LEU A 257 -18.72 -14.88 2.58
N TYR A 258 -18.45 -13.65 2.12
CA TYR A 258 -19.18 -13.00 1.02
C TYR A 258 -18.23 -12.72 -0.14
N ASN A 259 -18.73 -12.78 -1.38
CA ASN A 259 -18.00 -12.31 -2.55
C ASN A 259 -18.15 -10.78 -2.73
N TYR A 260 -17.39 -10.22 -3.67
CA TYR A 260 -17.41 -8.78 -4.00
C TYR A 260 -18.82 -8.22 -4.32
N GLU A 261 -19.75 -9.03 -4.82
CA GLU A 261 -21.13 -8.66 -5.13
C GLU A 261 -22.06 -8.76 -3.93
N GLY A 262 -21.56 -9.01 -2.73
CA GLY A 262 -22.34 -9.18 -1.50
C GLY A 262 -23.11 -10.49 -1.44
N GLY A 263 -22.85 -11.43 -2.36
CA GLY A 263 -23.38 -12.78 -2.31
C GLY A 263 -22.49 -13.73 -1.50
N PRO A 264 -23.06 -14.80 -0.94
CA PRO A 264 -22.26 -15.76 -0.19
C PRO A 264 -21.23 -16.44 -1.10
N LEU A 265 -19.99 -16.54 -0.61
CA LEU A 265 -18.87 -17.11 -1.36
C LEU A 265 -19.11 -18.57 -1.77
N TYR A 266 -19.92 -19.30 -1.01
CA TYR A 266 -20.28 -20.70 -1.26
C TYR A 266 -21.41 -20.91 -2.28
N LYS A 267 -22.02 -19.84 -2.81
CA LYS A 267 -23.01 -19.95 -3.91
C LYS A 267 -22.25 -20.33 -5.19
N ASN A 268 -22.63 -21.48 -5.78
CA ASN A 268 -21.95 -22.10 -6.93
C ASN A 268 -20.59 -22.76 -6.64
N ILE A 269 -20.19 -22.91 -5.39
CA ILE A 269 -18.99 -23.67 -5.02
C ILE A 269 -19.27 -25.19 -5.06
N ASP A 270 -18.23 -25.95 -5.33
CA ASP A 270 -18.29 -27.42 -5.26
C ASP A 270 -18.76 -27.88 -3.86
N LYS A 271 -19.75 -28.79 -3.85
CA LYS A 271 -20.31 -29.35 -2.61
C LYS A 271 -19.27 -29.93 -1.66
N ARG A 272 -18.11 -30.36 -2.15
CA ARG A 272 -17.02 -30.87 -1.31
C ARG A 272 -16.42 -29.80 -0.43
N ILE A 273 -16.31 -28.56 -0.96
CA ILE A 273 -15.83 -27.41 -0.20
C ILE A 273 -16.86 -27.02 0.87
N VAL A 274 -18.14 -26.96 0.50
CA VAL A 274 -19.20 -26.64 1.47
C VAL A 274 -19.21 -27.69 2.61
N LYS A 275 -19.05 -28.98 2.32
CA LYS A 275 -18.90 -30.01 3.33
C LYS A 275 -17.65 -29.84 4.20
N TRP A 276 -16.55 -29.39 3.61
CA TRP A 276 -15.34 -29.06 4.35
C TRP A 276 -15.56 -27.85 5.27
N MET A 277 -16.22 -26.78 4.79
CA MET A 277 -16.60 -25.62 5.61
C MET A 277 -17.45 -26.02 6.82
N ILE A 278 -18.45 -26.88 6.62
CA ILE A 278 -19.31 -27.39 7.71
C ILE A 278 -18.47 -28.12 8.76
N ARG A 279 -17.50 -28.98 8.33
CA ARG A 279 -16.61 -29.72 9.26
C ARG A 279 -15.74 -28.77 10.10
N ASN A 280 -15.32 -27.65 9.52
CA ASN A 280 -14.48 -26.66 10.18
C ASN A 280 -15.29 -25.53 10.85
N LYS A 281 -16.60 -25.77 11.06
CA LYS A 281 -17.52 -24.89 11.82
C LYS A 281 -17.73 -23.50 11.21
N PHE A 282 -17.50 -23.33 9.92
CA PHE A 282 -17.89 -22.09 9.24
C PHE A 282 -19.38 -21.89 9.29
N PHE A 283 -19.80 -20.66 9.54
CA PHE A 283 -21.22 -20.32 9.43
C PHE A 283 -21.63 -20.35 7.95
N ILE A 284 -22.69 -21.12 7.65
CA ILE A 284 -23.28 -21.22 6.31
C ILE A 284 -24.72 -20.80 6.41
N ASP A 285 -25.06 -19.66 5.80
CA ASP A 285 -26.45 -19.19 5.68
C ASP A 285 -27.16 -19.99 4.59
N LEU A 286 -27.88 -21.02 5.00
CA LEU A 286 -28.60 -21.91 4.09
C LEU A 286 -29.73 -21.18 3.33
N THR A 287 -30.24 -20.04 3.81
CA THR A 287 -31.28 -19.28 3.10
C THR A 287 -30.74 -18.65 1.82
N LYS A 288 -29.45 -18.35 1.77
CA LYS A 288 -28.76 -17.75 0.63
C LYS A 288 -28.41 -18.74 -0.49
N ILE A 289 -28.48 -20.04 -0.22
CA ILE A 289 -28.17 -21.13 -1.18
C ILE A 289 -29.37 -22.02 -1.46
N SER A 290 -30.56 -21.61 -1.08
CA SER A 290 -31.81 -22.39 -1.28
C SER A 290 -32.05 -22.79 -2.74
N ASP A 291 -31.59 -21.99 -3.68
CA ASP A 291 -31.74 -22.22 -5.13
C ASP A 291 -30.57 -23.04 -5.74
N ASP A 292 -29.58 -23.44 -4.94
CA ASP A 292 -28.48 -24.27 -5.42
C ASP A 292 -28.95 -25.73 -5.64
N LYS A 293 -28.57 -26.30 -6.78
CA LYS A 293 -28.89 -27.70 -7.14
C LYS A 293 -28.41 -28.73 -6.10
N ASN A 294 -27.44 -28.37 -5.28
CA ASN A 294 -26.87 -29.22 -4.23
C ASN A 294 -27.47 -28.94 -2.83
N PHE A 295 -28.43 -28.00 -2.72
CA PHE A 295 -28.95 -27.53 -1.43
C PHE A 295 -29.39 -28.67 -0.51
N ASN A 296 -30.22 -29.60 -1.00
CA ASN A 296 -30.72 -30.73 -0.20
C ASN A 296 -29.61 -31.65 0.28
N GLU A 297 -28.56 -31.88 -0.50
CA GLU A 297 -27.43 -32.66 -0.12
C GLU A 297 -26.59 -31.98 0.96
N ILE A 298 -26.37 -30.66 0.82
CA ILE A 298 -25.65 -29.83 1.79
C ILE A 298 -26.42 -29.79 3.11
N LEU A 299 -27.72 -29.56 3.07
CA LEU A 299 -28.59 -29.50 4.24
C LEU A 299 -28.55 -30.83 4.99
N LYS A 300 -28.74 -31.94 4.29
CA LYS A 300 -28.65 -33.30 4.88
C LYS A 300 -27.28 -33.56 5.53
N TYR A 301 -26.22 -33.14 4.89
CA TYR A 301 -24.87 -33.28 5.42
C TYR A 301 -24.66 -32.45 6.69
N LYS A 302 -25.06 -31.19 6.70
CA LYS A 302 -24.97 -30.27 7.85
C LYS A 302 -25.73 -30.84 9.05
N THR A 303 -26.98 -31.22 8.86
CA THR A 303 -27.83 -31.81 9.92
C THR A 303 -27.21 -33.10 10.50
N SER A 304 -26.71 -33.99 9.63
CA SER A 304 -26.05 -35.24 10.08
C SER A 304 -24.77 -34.97 10.84
N TYR A 305 -23.99 -33.94 10.42
CA TYR A 305 -22.75 -33.58 11.10
C TYR A 305 -23.04 -33.01 12.50
N GLU A 306 -23.96 -32.06 12.62
CA GLU A 306 -24.34 -31.44 13.88
C GLU A 306 -24.89 -32.50 14.88
N GLN A 307 -25.73 -33.44 14.43
CA GLN A 307 -26.23 -34.56 15.26
C GLN A 307 -25.08 -35.44 15.78
N LYS A 308 -24.08 -35.71 14.94
CA LYS A 308 -22.89 -36.49 15.35
C LYS A 308 -22.04 -35.77 16.37
N GLU A 309 -21.85 -34.47 16.21
CA GLU A 309 -21.10 -33.65 17.16
C GLU A 309 -21.81 -33.61 18.52
N VAL A 310 -23.11 -33.32 18.56
CA VAL A 310 -23.92 -33.36 19.78
C VAL A 310 -23.79 -34.73 20.47
N SER A 311 -23.88 -35.84 19.69
CA SER A 311 -23.74 -37.18 20.22
C SER A 311 -22.34 -37.49 20.78
N ARG A 312 -21.29 -36.85 20.24
CA ARG A 312 -19.91 -36.97 20.77
C ARG A 312 -19.75 -36.28 22.12
N HIS A 313 -20.34 -35.10 22.25
CA HIS A 313 -20.27 -34.33 23.50
C HIS A 313 -21.15 -34.94 24.63
N LEU A 314 -22.22 -35.68 24.28
CA LEU A 314 -23.10 -36.35 25.23
C LEU A 314 -22.62 -37.72 25.68
N LYS A 315 -21.53 -38.26 25.12
CA LYS A 315 -20.95 -39.53 25.61
C LYS A 315 -20.24 -39.25 26.94
N PRO A 316 -20.61 -39.98 28.06
CA PRO A 316 -19.91 -39.83 29.31
C PRO A 316 -18.45 -40.25 29.14
N ALA A 317 -17.55 -39.52 29.76
CA ALA A 317 -16.14 -39.86 29.81
C ALA A 317 -16.00 -41.30 30.32
N LYS A 318 -15.40 -42.17 29.55
CA LYS A 318 -15.09 -43.53 30.02
C LYS A 318 -14.17 -43.38 31.24
N ASN A 319 -14.71 -43.70 32.42
CA ASN A 319 -13.92 -43.83 33.63
C ASN A 319 -12.77 -44.79 33.36
N LYS A 320 -11.54 -44.28 33.36
CA LYS A 320 -10.36 -45.12 33.47
C LYS A 320 -10.38 -45.75 34.86
N SER A 321 -10.85 -46.96 34.99
CA SER A 321 -10.69 -47.73 36.21
C SER A 321 -9.19 -47.92 36.45
N THR A 322 -8.67 -47.22 37.42
CA THR A 322 -7.36 -47.49 38.01
C THR A 322 -7.47 -48.76 38.84
N THR A 323 -7.11 -49.88 38.27
CA THR A 323 -6.82 -51.08 39.04
C THR A 323 -5.56 -50.82 39.88
N VAL A 324 -5.78 -50.50 41.15
CA VAL A 324 -4.73 -50.56 42.16
C VAL A 324 -4.36 -52.03 42.37
N LYS A 325 -3.20 -52.44 41.88
CA LYS A 325 -2.59 -53.70 42.28
C LYS A 325 -2.01 -53.55 43.67
N ASN A 326 -2.72 -54.06 44.67
CA ASN A 326 -2.14 -54.35 45.96
C ASN A 326 -1.12 -55.48 45.80
N GLY A 327 0.13 -55.16 45.82
CA GLY A 327 1.24 -56.10 45.99
C GLY A 327 1.61 -56.17 47.45
N GLY A 328 1.02 -57.15 48.16
CA GLY A 328 1.53 -57.55 49.46
C GLY A 328 2.85 -58.30 49.28
N ARG A 329 3.82 -57.99 50.15
CA ARG A 329 4.88 -58.86 50.52
C ARG A 329 5.11 -58.77 52.04
N LEU A 330 5.13 -59.94 52.62
CA LEU A 330 5.62 -60.29 53.92
C LEU A 330 6.91 -59.57 54.34
#